data_88e4366e54ea92421c979f44a0b6ceb7
#
_entry.id   88e4366e54ea92421c979f44a0b6ceb7
#
_cell.length_a   1.000
_cell.length_b   1.000
_cell.length_c   1.000
_cell.angle_alpha   90.00
_cell.angle_beta   90.00
_cell.angle_gamma   90.00
#
_symmetry.space_group_name_H-M   'P 1'
#
loop_
_entity.id
_entity.type
_entity.pdbx_description
1 polymer ?
#
loop_
_entity_poly.entity_id
_entity_poly.type
_entity_poly.pdbx_seq_one_letter_code
_entity_poly.pdbx_strand_id
1 'polypeptide(L)'
;MLKPGLQLRTSQHLALTPALQQSIKLLQLSTLELEHEIEQILQENPLLERDDDVPSGALRVDADGSVHEVTVAADHGAAESGAETSEAPAAVDDVPDAPDVPDLPELHRPGGEYDDDTAPQLAARSASLREHLLEQLSLTQVTTRDGALVRALIDELDDNGYLGSSLEELATLFPEELEIDCDELRSALGLLQSFDPAGVGARNMSECLRLQLRDPDLDRLPEARDPQALACARIIVDEHLTLLGARDYARLRKALGCDDDRLRAAQSLIRRLDPRPGARYSSPAADYVVPDVVVRKVGNQWRAILNSEAVPRLRVNQLYAQILKSERASAHPGLSSQLQEARWLIRNVQQRFDTIQRVAQAIVERQHGFLNHGEVAMRPLVLREIADTLGLHESTISRVTTQKYMLTPLGTFELKYFFGSHVATETGGAASSTAIRALIKQLVSAEEPTQPLSDSQLAQMLGEQGIVVARRTVAKYREALKIPPVSLRKAI
;
A
#
# COMPACT_ATOMS: atom_id res chain seq x y z
N MET A 1 38.83 -33.15 55.73
CA MET A 1 37.45 -32.87 55.98
C MET A 1 37.07 -31.61 55.17
N LEU A 2 36.53 -31.81 53.99
CA LEU A 2 36.06 -30.74 53.12
C LEU A 2 34.59 -30.47 53.44
N LYS A 3 34.23 -29.23 53.89
CA LYS A 3 32.86 -28.81 54.10
C LYS A 3 32.25 -28.38 52.75
N PRO A 4 31.15 -28.96 52.28
CA PRO A 4 30.44 -28.45 51.11
C PRO A 4 29.66 -27.17 51.47
N GLY A 5 30.08 -26.04 50.93
CA GLY A 5 29.33 -24.80 51.01
C GLY A 5 28.19 -24.83 50.02
N LEU A 6 26.95 -24.84 50.49
CA LEU A 6 25.73 -24.62 49.70
C LEU A 6 25.69 -23.15 49.20
N GLN A 7 25.99 -22.95 47.90
CA GLN A 7 25.72 -21.70 47.23
C GLN A 7 24.27 -21.71 46.74
N LEU A 8 23.37 -21.04 47.45
CA LEU A 8 22.00 -20.71 46.97
C LEU A 8 22.15 -19.71 45.81
N ARG A 9 22.04 -20.18 44.57
CA ARG A 9 21.79 -19.32 43.44
C ARG A 9 20.31 -18.99 43.44
N THR A 10 19.92 -17.87 44.02
CA THR A 10 18.60 -17.25 43.84
C THR A 10 18.54 -16.66 42.43
N SER A 11 18.01 -17.43 41.45
CA SER A 11 17.59 -16.87 40.18
C SER A 11 16.32 -16.07 40.44
N GLN A 12 16.44 -14.74 40.52
CA GLN A 12 15.26 -13.87 40.48
C GLN A 12 14.71 -13.94 39.04
N HIS A 13 13.71 -14.79 38.83
CA HIS A 13 12.83 -14.64 37.70
C HIS A 13 12.01 -13.38 37.96
N LEU A 14 12.37 -12.28 37.29
CA LEU A 14 11.54 -11.09 37.18
C LEU A 14 10.26 -11.50 36.45
N ALA A 15 9.23 -11.89 37.20
CA ALA A 15 7.89 -12.04 36.66
C ALA A 15 7.43 -10.65 36.20
N LEU A 16 7.31 -10.49 34.87
CA LEU A 16 6.79 -9.27 34.27
C LEU A 16 5.37 -9.04 34.79
N THR A 17 5.13 -7.87 35.39
CA THR A 17 3.77 -7.50 35.85
C THR A 17 2.82 -7.45 34.65
N PRO A 18 1.52 -7.79 34.81
CA PRO A 18 0.54 -7.75 33.72
C PRO A 18 0.51 -6.39 33.00
N ALA A 19 0.61 -5.29 33.75
CA ALA A 19 0.67 -3.94 33.20
C ALA A 19 1.90 -3.71 32.28
N LEU A 20 3.05 -4.29 32.63
CA LEU A 20 4.25 -4.19 31.80
C LEU A 20 4.13 -5.07 30.53
N GLN A 21 3.46 -6.21 30.62
CA GLN A 21 3.18 -7.06 29.46
C GLN A 21 2.24 -6.35 28.48
N GLN A 22 1.19 -5.70 28.97
CA GLN A 22 0.29 -4.89 28.15
C GLN A 22 1.01 -3.71 27.49
N SER A 23 1.87 -2.98 28.21
CA SER A 23 2.60 -1.87 27.61
C SER A 23 3.56 -2.34 26.49
N ILE A 24 4.19 -3.51 26.66
CA ILE A 24 5.01 -4.15 25.65
C ILE A 24 4.17 -4.59 24.44
N LYS A 25 2.99 -5.16 24.67
CA LYS A 25 2.03 -5.53 23.61
C LYS A 25 1.64 -4.29 22.80
N LEU A 26 1.24 -3.21 23.48
CA LEU A 26 0.89 -1.95 22.83
C LEU A 26 2.00 -1.38 21.95
N LEU A 27 3.28 -1.55 22.30
CA LEU A 27 4.40 -1.10 21.47
C LEU A 27 4.57 -1.91 20.18
N GLN A 28 4.11 -3.16 20.14
CA GLN A 28 4.26 -4.05 18.99
C GLN A 28 3.14 -3.90 17.96
N LEU A 29 1.91 -3.57 18.40
CA LEU A 29 0.74 -3.48 17.53
C LEU A 29 0.97 -2.51 16.36
N SER A 30 0.43 -2.84 15.20
CA SER A 30 0.30 -1.91 14.08
C SER A 30 -0.68 -0.78 14.43
N THR A 31 -0.84 0.22 13.58
CA THR A 31 -1.79 1.32 13.80
C THR A 31 -3.23 0.81 13.79
N LEU A 32 -3.57 -0.04 12.82
CA LEU A 32 -4.90 -0.66 12.70
C LEU A 32 -5.22 -1.59 13.88
N GLU A 33 -4.26 -2.43 14.30
CA GLU A 33 -4.44 -3.29 15.47
C GLU A 33 -4.62 -2.49 16.76
N LEU A 34 -3.89 -1.36 16.88
CA LEU A 34 -4.04 -0.46 18.03
C LEU A 34 -5.44 0.19 18.06
N GLU A 35 -5.95 0.64 16.92
CA GLU A 35 -7.30 1.20 16.81
C GLU A 35 -8.34 0.18 17.24
N HIS A 36 -8.23 -1.04 16.77
CA HIS A 36 -9.14 -2.12 17.14
C HIS A 36 -9.08 -2.45 18.65
N GLU A 37 -7.88 -2.53 19.26
CA GLU A 37 -7.69 -2.75 20.69
C GLU A 37 -8.27 -1.57 21.50
N ILE A 38 -8.11 -0.35 21.03
CA ILE A 38 -8.69 0.85 21.66
C ILE A 38 -10.22 0.83 21.58
N GLU A 39 -10.81 0.46 20.45
CA GLU A 39 -12.25 0.33 20.30
C GLU A 39 -12.83 -0.71 21.27
N GLN A 40 -12.16 -1.84 21.42
CA GLN A 40 -12.56 -2.85 22.39
C GLN A 40 -12.53 -2.30 23.82
N ILE A 41 -11.44 -1.59 24.21
CA ILE A 41 -11.32 -1.01 25.54
C ILE A 41 -12.35 0.11 25.77
N LEU A 42 -12.68 0.90 24.74
CA LEU A 42 -13.75 1.92 24.82
C LEU A 42 -15.13 1.30 25.12
N GLN A 43 -15.41 0.10 24.57
CA GLN A 43 -16.65 -0.62 24.87
C GLN A 43 -16.68 -1.16 26.31
N GLU A 44 -15.51 -1.57 26.85
CA GLU A 44 -15.39 -2.13 28.19
C GLU A 44 -15.33 -1.06 29.30
N ASN A 45 -14.79 0.14 28.99
CA ASN A 45 -14.56 1.20 29.98
C ASN A 45 -15.31 2.50 29.65
N PRO A 46 -16.46 2.76 30.28
CA PRO A 46 -17.29 3.95 30.02
C PRO A 46 -16.65 5.29 30.46
N LEU A 47 -15.49 5.26 31.12
CA LEU A 47 -14.76 6.45 31.54
C LEU A 47 -13.79 6.99 30.48
N LEU A 48 -13.56 6.22 29.40
CA LEU A 48 -12.77 6.60 28.24
C LEU A 48 -13.67 7.15 27.15
N GLU A 49 -13.24 8.25 26.51
CA GLU A 49 -13.91 8.85 25.35
C GLU A 49 -12.88 9.14 24.27
N ARG A 50 -13.33 9.07 23.02
CA ARG A 50 -12.59 9.56 21.86
C ARG A 50 -12.91 11.05 21.68
N ASP A 51 -11.91 11.87 21.46
CA ASP A 51 -12.11 13.33 21.34
C ASP A 51 -12.86 13.73 20.05
N ASP A 52 -12.88 12.81 19.06
CA ASP A 52 -13.59 12.96 17.79
C ASP A 52 -15.10 12.68 17.91
N ASP A 53 -15.54 11.98 18.96
CA ASP A 53 -16.94 11.61 19.18
C ASP A 53 -17.77 12.72 19.89
N VAL A 54 -17.16 13.86 20.20
CA VAL A 54 -17.89 14.97 20.78
C VAL A 54 -18.57 15.74 19.66
N PRO A 55 -19.92 15.74 19.61
CA PRO A 55 -20.62 16.63 18.69
C PRO A 55 -20.16 18.05 18.97
N SER A 56 -19.85 18.82 17.93
CA SER A 56 -19.37 20.22 17.97
C SER A 56 -20.41 21.21 18.54
N GLY A 57 -21.15 20.79 19.54
CA GLY A 57 -22.17 21.54 20.23
C GLY A 57 -22.10 21.23 21.72
N ALA A 58 -21.05 21.65 22.43
CA ALA A 58 -21.07 21.65 23.88
C ALA A 58 -22.10 22.68 24.33
N LEU A 59 -23.29 22.20 24.63
CA LEU A 59 -24.34 23.00 25.25
C LEU A 59 -23.84 23.45 26.63
N ARG A 60 -23.60 24.73 26.80
CA ARG A 60 -23.28 25.35 28.09
C ARG A 60 -24.59 25.75 28.74
N VAL A 61 -24.90 25.12 29.84
CA VAL A 61 -26.03 25.53 30.70
C VAL A 61 -25.49 26.56 31.68
N ASP A 62 -25.89 27.81 31.52
CA ASP A 62 -25.55 28.85 32.49
C ASP A 62 -26.39 28.69 33.75
N ALA A 63 -25.96 29.31 34.85
CA ALA A 63 -26.62 29.23 36.17
C ALA A 63 -28.08 29.67 36.17
N ASP A 64 -28.55 30.25 35.10
CA ASP A 64 -29.91 30.75 34.86
C ASP A 64 -30.79 29.78 34.03
N GLY A 65 -30.28 28.58 33.73
CA GLY A 65 -31.02 27.53 33.01
C GLY A 65 -31.14 27.74 31.50
N SER A 66 -30.49 28.74 30.90
CA SER A 66 -30.46 28.97 29.48
C SER A 66 -29.34 28.15 28.81
N VAL A 67 -29.68 27.52 27.68
CA VAL A 67 -28.78 26.64 26.93
C VAL A 67 -28.25 27.43 25.72
N HIS A 68 -26.95 27.74 25.71
CA HIS A 68 -26.28 28.37 24.60
C HIS A 68 -25.33 27.42 23.88
N GLU A 69 -25.39 27.40 22.55
CA GLU A 69 -24.47 26.64 21.70
C GLU A 69 -23.16 27.44 21.55
N VAL A 70 -22.06 26.92 22.08
CA VAL A 70 -20.74 27.57 21.96
C VAL A 70 -20.11 27.11 20.67
N THR A 71 -20.19 27.92 19.61
CA THR A 71 -19.32 27.80 18.44
C THR A 71 -17.91 28.24 18.83
N VAL A 72 -16.97 27.31 18.85
CA VAL A 72 -15.54 27.59 19.05
C VAL A 72 -15.01 28.23 17.78
N ALA A 73 -14.97 29.57 17.71
CA ALA A 73 -14.24 30.31 16.71
C ALA A 73 -12.73 30.16 16.96
N ALA A 74 -12.01 29.71 15.95
CA ALA A 74 -10.55 29.64 15.98
C ALA A 74 -9.96 31.03 16.14
N ASP A 75 -9.15 31.17 17.18
CA ASP A 75 -8.40 32.36 17.56
C ASP A 75 -7.29 32.66 16.52
N HIS A 76 -7.45 33.73 15.78
CA HIS A 76 -6.34 34.46 15.18
C HIS A 76 -6.37 35.90 15.68
N GLY A 77 -5.39 36.17 16.53
CA GLY A 77 -5.23 37.44 17.21
C GLY A 77 -4.95 38.62 16.29
N ALA A 78 -5.30 39.73 16.78
CA ALA A 78 -4.60 40.96 17.01
C ALA A 78 -5.40 42.24 16.68
N ALA A 79 -5.44 43.06 17.70
CA ALA A 79 -5.36 44.53 17.76
C ALA A 79 -6.61 45.40 17.57
N GLU A 80 -7.07 45.87 18.72
CA GLU A 80 -7.41 47.26 19.11
C GLU A 80 -8.03 48.22 18.07
N SER A 81 -9.24 48.74 18.33
CA SER A 81 -9.43 50.05 18.96
C SER A 81 -10.88 50.58 18.80
N GLY A 82 -11.40 51.18 19.83
CA GLY A 82 -12.23 52.41 19.80
C GLY A 82 -13.75 52.29 19.75
N ALA A 83 -14.36 52.32 20.91
CA ALA A 83 -15.30 53.26 21.47
C ALA A 83 -16.55 53.72 20.68
N GLU A 84 -17.62 53.71 21.41
CA GLU A 84 -18.77 54.62 21.57
C GLU A 84 -20.11 54.25 20.94
N THR A 85 -20.96 53.85 21.89
CA THR A 85 -22.28 54.42 22.32
C THR A 85 -23.35 54.73 21.26
N SER A 86 -24.53 54.19 21.46
CA SER A 86 -25.74 54.92 21.80
C SER A 86 -27.02 54.27 21.25
N GLU A 87 -27.90 53.90 22.17
CA GLU A 87 -29.34 54.05 22.24
C GLU A 87 -30.29 53.44 21.23
N ALA A 88 -31.17 52.62 21.82
CA ALA A 88 -32.54 52.35 21.37
C ALA A 88 -33.42 53.59 21.63
N PRO A 89 -34.65 53.75 21.11
CA PRO A 89 -35.78 52.91 21.55
C PRO A 89 -36.98 52.68 20.56
N ALA A 90 -37.86 51.76 21.00
CA ALA A 90 -39.32 51.74 21.03
C ALA A 90 -40.14 51.52 19.73
N ALA A 91 -40.86 50.44 19.81
CA ALA A 91 -42.23 50.07 19.40
C ALA A 91 -43.13 51.11 18.72
N VAL A 92 -43.94 50.67 17.79
CA VAL A 92 -45.43 50.64 17.88
C VAL A 92 -46.03 49.80 16.74
N ASP A 93 -47.14 49.14 17.08
CA ASP A 93 -48.14 48.44 16.30
C ASP A 93 -48.65 49.28 15.09
N ASP A 94 -48.98 48.64 13.98
CA ASP A 94 -50.32 48.66 13.39
C ASP A 94 -50.35 47.79 12.11
N VAL A 95 -51.29 46.87 12.02
CA VAL A 95 -51.75 46.21 10.80
C VAL A 95 -52.97 46.96 10.32
N PRO A 96 -53.16 47.33 9.02
CA PRO A 96 -53.97 46.45 8.21
C PRO A 96 -53.70 46.45 6.66
N ASP A 97 -54.19 45.38 6.06
CA ASP A 97 -54.78 45.24 4.72
C ASP A 97 -53.87 45.22 3.48
N ALA A 98 -53.89 44.07 2.81
CA ALA A 98 -53.42 43.90 1.45
C ALA A 98 -54.24 44.74 0.48
N PRO A 99 -53.63 45.27 -0.61
CA PRO A 99 -53.63 44.52 -1.87
C PRO A 99 -52.45 44.83 -2.81
N ASP A 100 -52.38 44.05 -3.89
CA ASP A 100 -51.66 44.23 -5.13
C ASP A 100 -50.15 43.99 -5.15
N VAL A 101 -49.81 42.86 -5.77
CA VAL A 101 -48.49 42.46 -6.19
C VAL A 101 -48.05 43.31 -7.41
N PRO A 102 -46.99 44.10 -7.35
CA PRO A 102 -46.26 44.49 -8.52
C PRO A 102 -44.95 43.71 -8.60
N ASP A 103 -44.69 43.18 -9.78
CA ASP A 103 -43.42 42.71 -10.35
C ASP A 103 -42.18 42.85 -9.45
N LEU A 104 -41.71 41.70 -8.96
CA LEU A 104 -40.40 41.56 -8.34
C LEU A 104 -39.33 41.82 -9.42
N PRO A 105 -38.42 42.75 -9.27
CA PRO A 105 -37.23 42.85 -10.11
C PRO A 105 -36.39 41.61 -9.91
N GLU A 106 -35.99 40.98 -11.02
CA GLU A 106 -35.04 39.87 -11.09
C GLU A 106 -33.82 40.21 -10.22
N LEU A 107 -33.69 39.51 -9.09
CA LEU A 107 -32.45 39.48 -8.34
C LEU A 107 -31.38 38.91 -9.26
N HIS A 108 -30.59 39.78 -9.82
CA HIS A 108 -29.29 39.46 -10.41
C HIS A 108 -28.53 38.66 -9.34
N ARG A 109 -28.51 37.34 -9.46
CA ARG A 109 -27.51 36.52 -8.82
C ARG A 109 -26.19 36.94 -9.43
N PRO A 110 -25.20 37.38 -8.63
CA PRO A 110 -23.85 37.51 -9.14
C PRO A 110 -23.46 36.13 -9.66
N GLY A 111 -23.16 36.02 -10.96
CA GLY A 111 -22.62 34.83 -11.58
C GLY A 111 -21.26 34.56 -10.94
N GLY A 112 -21.27 33.81 -9.87
CA GLY A 112 -20.10 33.04 -9.46
C GLY A 112 -20.04 31.92 -10.49
N GLU A 113 -18.99 31.90 -11.29
CA GLU A 113 -18.51 30.70 -11.93
C GLU A 113 -18.37 29.67 -10.79
N TYR A 114 -19.37 28.82 -10.66
CA TYR A 114 -19.18 27.58 -9.89
C TYR A 114 -18.15 26.81 -10.69
N ASP A 115 -16.92 26.83 -10.21
CA ASP A 115 -15.90 25.87 -10.60
C ASP A 115 -16.51 24.47 -10.38
N ASP A 116 -17.00 23.87 -11.46
CA ASP A 116 -17.61 22.55 -11.50
C ASP A 116 -16.55 21.45 -11.16
N ASP A 117 -15.32 21.89 -10.92
CA ASP A 117 -14.16 21.07 -10.57
C ASP A 117 -14.09 20.69 -9.06
N THR A 118 -15.00 21.19 -8.22
CA THR A 118 -15.06 20.87 -6.78
C THR A 118 -16.11 19.83 -6.41
N ALA A 119 -16.87 19.33 -7.35
CA ALA A 119 -17.72 18.17 -7.07
C ALA A 119 -16.82 16.95 -6.81
N PRO A 120 -16.97 16.22 -5.68
CA PRO A 120 -16.19 15.01 -5.45
C PRO A 120 -16.50 14.03 -6.58
N GLN A 121 -15.56 13.90 -7.51
CA GLN A 121 -15.66 12.90 -8.57
C GLN A 121 -15.59 11.54 -7.88
N LEU A 122 -16.71 10.85 -7.81
CA LEU A 122 -16.77 9.45 -7.47
C LEU A 122 -15.85 8.72 -8.46
N ALA A 123 -14.79 8.12 -7.94
CA ALA A 123 -13.90 7.29 -8.75
C ALA A 123 -14.76 6.28 -9.51
N ALA A 124 -14.70 6.32 -10.85
CA ALA A 124 -15.43 5.37 -11.67
C ALA A 124 -15.02 3.96 -11.25
N ARG A 125 -15.98 3.14 -10.85
CA ARG A 125 -15.75 1.75 -10.49
C ARG A 125 -15.21 1.05 -11.74
N SER A 126 -13.96 0.61 -11.72
CA SER A 126 -13.39 -0.18 -12.80
C SER A 126 -14.19 -1.48 -12.90
N ALA A 127 -14.79 -1.73 -14.06
CA ALA A 127 -15.47 -2.99 -14.30
C ALA A 127 -14.50 -4.15 -14.16
N SER A 128 -14.88 -5.22 -13.49
CA SER A 128 -14.10 -6.45 -13.43
C SER A 128 -14.08 -7.16 -14.78
N LEU A 129 -13.06 -8.01 -15.03
CA LEU A 129 -13.03 -8.84 -16.26
C LEU A 129 -14.36 -9.59 -16.47
N ARG A 130 -14.88 -10.17 -15.39
CA ARG A 130 -16.14 -10.90 -15.41
C ARG A 130 -17.31 -10.00 -15.85
N GLU A 131 -17.45 -8.81 -15.28
CA GLU A 131 -18.51 -7.86 -15.64
C GLU A 131 -18.41 -7.45 -17.10
N HIS A 132 -17.19 -7.16 -17.59
CA HIS A 132 -16.93 -6.80 -18.98
C HIS A 132 -17.30 -7.91 -19.97
N LEU A 133 -16.92 -9.17 -19.67
CA LEU A 133 -17.27 -10.31 -20.52
C LEU A 133 -18.78 -10.63 -20.50
N LEU A 134 -19.44 -10.48 -19.36
CA LEU A 134 -20.89 -10.65 -19.25
C LEU A 134 -21.65 -9.56 -20.03
N GLU A 135 -21.13 -8.34 -20.06
CA GLU A 135 -21.68 -7.28 -20.88
C GLU A 135 -21.59 -7.60 -22.38
N GLN A 136 -20.42 -8.06 -22.84
CA GLN A 136 -20.24 -8.51 -24.23
C GLN A 136 -21.14 -9.68 -24.58
N LEU A 137 -21.29 -10.65 -23.67
CA LEU A 137 -22.21 -11.77 -23.86
C LEU A 137 -23.65 -11.30 -24.02
N SER A 138 -24.09 -10.29 -23.26
CA SER A 138 -25.44 -9.73 -23.35
C SER A 138 -25.71 -9.02 -24.67
N LEU A 139 -24.68 -8.49 -25.33
CA LEU A 139 -24.76 -7.85 -26.64
C LEU A 139 -24.69 -8.85 -27.80
N THR A 140 -24.27 -10.08 -27.54
CA THR A 140 -24.12 -11.12 -28.56
C THR A 140 -25.42 -11.91 -28.69
N GLN A 141 -25.83 -12.16 -29.93
CA GLN A 141 -27.06 -12.97 -30.19
C GLN A 141 -26.69 -14.47 -30.10
N VAL A 142 -26.96 -15.07 -28.95
CA VAL A 142 -26.73 -16.50 -28.67
C VAL A 142 -28.00 -17.15 -28.14
N THR A 143 -28.09 -18.48 -28.27
CA THR A 143 -29.18 -19.21 -27.63
C THR A 143 -29.09 -19.15 -26.11
N THR A 144 -30.20 -19.31 -25.40
CA THR A 144 -30.19 -19.30 -23.91
C THR A 144 -29.31 -20.39 -23.33
N ARG A 145 -29.20 -21.54 -24.02
CA ARG A 145 -28.33 -22.67 -23.60
C ARG A 145 -26.86 -22.29 -23.77
N ASP A 146 -26.44 -21.83 -24.94
CA ASP A 146 -25.05 -21.43 -25.20
C ASP A 146 -24.63 -20.27 -24.29
N GLY A 147 -25.53 -19.29 -24.10
CA GLY A 147 -25.27 -18.18 -23.19
C GLY A 147 -25.07 -18.61 -21.74
N ALA A 148 -25.77 -19.65 -21.28
CA ALA A 148 -25.56 -20.23 -19.95
C ALA A 148 -24.20 -20.95 -19.85
N LEU A 149 -23.79 -21.68 -20.89
CA LEU A 149 -22.48 -22.33 -20.94
C LEU A 149 -21.32 -21.33 -20.95
N VAL A 150 -21.41 -20.29 -21.76
CA VAL A 150 -20.41 -19.21 -21.80
C VAL A 150 -20.31 -18.50 -20.45
N ARG A 151 -21.45 -18.25 -19.78
CA ARG A 151 -21.46 -17.65 -18.44
C ARG A 151 -20.76 -18.53 -17.42
N ALA A 152 -20.99 -19.85 -17.45
CA ALA A 152 -20.28 -20.78 -16.58
C ALA A 152 -18.77 -20.80 -16.86
N LEU A 153 -18.35 -20.70 -18.12
CA LEU A 153 -16.93 -20.58 -18.48
C LEU A 153 -16.31 -19.26 -17.99
N ILE A 154 -17.07 -18.15 -18.04
CA ILE A 154 -16.62 -16.85 -17.51
C ILE A 154 -16.41 -16.93 -15.99
N ASP A 155 -17.26 -17.66 -15.27
CA ASP A 155 -17.16 -17.84 -13.81
C ASP A 155 -15.94 -18.66 -13.38
N GLU A 156 -15.40 -19.49 -14.27
CA GLU A 156 -14.19 -20.31 -14.06
C GLU A 156 -12.88 -19.64 -14.49
N LEU A 157 -12.94 -18.42 -15.05
CA LEU A 157 -11.73 -17.69 -15.41
C LEU A 157 -10.99 -17.19 -14.17
N ASP A 158 -9.67 -17.28 -14.20
CA ASP A 158 -8.82 -16.62 -13.22
C ASP A 158 -8.69 -15.10 -13.49
N ASP A 159 -8.08 -14.36 -12.54
CA ASP A 159 -7.83 -12.92 -12.67
C ASP A 159 -6.93 -12.55 -13.87
N ASN A 160 -6.18 -13.50 -14.43
CA ASN A 160 -5.35 -13.31 -15.61
C ASN A 160 -6.11 -13.58 -16.92
N GLY A 161 -7.31 -14.15 -16.86
CA GLY A 161 -8.15 -14.50 -17.99
C GLY A 161 -7.92 -15.91 -18.54
N TYR A 162 -7.25 -16.79 -17.77
CA TYR A 162 -7.07 -18.20 -18.13
C TYR A 162 -8.18 -19.08 -17.58
N LEU A 163 -8.49 -20.15 -18.31
CA LEU A 163 -9.38 -21.20 -17.83
C LEU A 163 -8.62 -22.13 -16.89
N GLY A 164 -9.01 -22.14 -15.61
CA GLY A 164 -8.33 -22.94 -14.56
C GLY A 164 -8.58 -24.42 -14.65
N SER A 165 -9.77 -24.83 -15.12
CA SER A 165 -10.24 -26.21 -15.15
C SER A 165 -10.23 -26.78 -16.57
N SER A 166 -10.09 -28.11 -16.70
CA SER A 166 -10.23 -28.77 -17.99
C SER A 166 -11.69 -28.83 -18.42
N LEU A 167 -11.97 -28.85 -19.75
CA LEU A 167 -13.35 -28.96 -20.25
C LEU A 167 -14.06 -30.23 -19.78
N GLU A 168 -13.28 -31.30 -19.54
CA GLU A 168 -13.78 -32.59 -19.04
C GLU A 168 -14.22 -32.47 -17.57
N GLU A 169 -13.45 -31.78 -16.75
CA GLU A 169 -13.80 -31.47 -15.35
C GLU A 169 -15.02 -30.56 -15.29
N LEU A 170 -15.09 -29.55 -16.14
CA LEU A 170 -16.24 -28.65 -16.21
C LEU A 170 -17.51 -29.39 -16.63
N ALA A 171 -17.42 -30.33 -17.57
CA ALA A 171 -18.57 -31.15 -17.96
C ALA A 171 -19.15 -31.94 -16.77
N THR A 172 -18.32 -32.37 -15.82
CA THR A 172 -18.78 -33.09 -14.62
C THR A 172 -19.45 -32.22 -13.56
N LEU A 173 -19.24 -30.89 -13.61
CA LEU A 173 -19.88 -29.93 -12.70
C LEU A 173 -21.35 -29.66 -13.05
N PHE A 174 -21.74 -29.92 -14.28
CA PHE A 174 -23.12 -29.72 -14.70
C PHE A 174 -24.00 -30.93 -14.31
N PRO A 175 -25.27 -30.72 -14.00
CA PRO A 175 -26.21 -31.79 -13.73
C PRO A 175 -26.35 -32.75 -14.94
N GLU A 176 -26.36 -34.05 -14.72
CA GLU A 176 -26.50 -35.05 -15.78
C GLU A 176 -27.80 -34.84 -16.61
N GLU A 177 -28.83 -34.23 -16.02
CA GLU A 177 -30.10 -33.95 -16.67
C GLU A 177 -29.97 -33.00 -17.88
N LEU A 178 -28.88 -32.19 -17.92
CA LEU A 178 -28.66 -31.22 -19.00
C LEU A 178 -27.97 -31.83 -20.23
N GLU A 179 -27.47 -33.06 -20.14
CA GLU A 179 -26.78 -33.79 -21.23
C GLU A 179 -25.82 -32.85 -22.01
N ILE A 180 -24.86 -32.21 -21.27
CA ILE A 180 -23.90 -31.29 -21.87
C ILE A 180 -22.70 -32.06 -22.38
N ASP A 181 -22.50 -32.01 -23.71
CA ASP A 181 -21.37 -32.63 -24.36
C ASP A 181 -20.11 -31.74 -24.32
N CYS A 182 -18.92 -32.37 -24.30
CA CYS A 182 -17.65 -31.68 -24.41
C CYS A 182 -17.53 -30.83 -25.70
N ASP A 183 -18.24 -31.20 -26.76
CA ASP A 183 -18.25 -30.44 -28.01
C ASP A 183 -19.09 -29.15 -27.91
N GLU A 184 -20.17 -29.14 -27.11
CA GLU A 184 -20.92 -27.92 -26.79
C GLU A 184 -20.06 -26.96 -25.97
N LEU A 185 -19.36 -27.46 -24.95
CA LEU A 185 -18.42 -26.66 -24.16
C LEU A 185 -17.28 -26.11 -25.02
N ARG A 186 -16.77 -26.88 -25.97
CA ARG A 186 -15.72 -26.43 -26.90
C ARG A 186 -16.24 -25.32 -27.83
N SER A 187 -17.50 -25.40 -28.26
CA SER A 187 -18.15 -24.37 -29.07
C SER A 187 -18.36 -23.09 -28.25
N ALA A 188 -18.83 -23.23 -27.00
CA ALA A 188 -18.99 -22.10 -26.07
C ALA A 188 -17.63 -21.44 -25.73
N LEU A 189 -16.56 -22.25 -25.56
CA LEU A 189 -15.20 -21.73 -25.36
C LEU A 189 -14.72 -20.97 -26.60
N GLY A 190 -14.99 -21.46 -27.81
CA GLY A 190 -14.65 -20.75 -29.05
C GLY A 190 -15.34 -19.39 -29.15
N LEU A 191 -16.57 -19.27 -28.67
CA LEU A 191 -17.29 -18.01 -28.57
C LEU A 191 -16.65 -17.08 -27.54
N LEU A 192 -16.33 -17.59 -26.35
CA LEU A 192 -15.65 -16.82 -25.30
C LEU A 192 -14.28 -16.30 -25.78
N GLN A 193 -13.53 -17.11 -26.52
CA GLN A 193 -12.23 -16.74 -27.08
C GLN A 193 -12.30 -15.67 -28.18
N SER A 194 -13.50 -15.38 -28.70
CA SER A 194 -13.73 -14.27 -29.66
C SER A 194 -14.01 -12.93 -28.99
N PHE A 195 -14.15 -12.89 -27.66
CA PHE A 195 -14.42 -11.66 -26.90
C PHE A 195 -13.15 -10.85 -26.66
N ASP A 196 -13.31 -9.56 -26.35
CA ASP A 196 -12.26 -8.67 -25.90
C ASP A 196 -12.09 -8.78 -24.37
N PRO A 197 -10.85 -8.93 -23.89
CA PRO A 197 -9.55 -8.86 -24.57
C PRO A 197 -9.15 -10.18 -25.25
N ALA A 198 -8.49 -10.02 -26.40
CA ALA A 198 -8.00 -11.17 -27.17
C ALA A 198 -7.09 -12.08 -26.33
N GLY A 199 -7.34 -13.40 -26.37
CA GLY A 199 -6.61 -14.39 -25.57
C GLY A 199 -7.27 -14.82 -24.28
N VAL A 200 -8.46 -14.28 -23.94
CA VAL A 200 -9.29 -14.74 -22.82
C VAL A 200 -9.78 -16.17 -23.08
N GLY A 201 -9.97 -16.96 -22.01
CA GLY A 201 -10.41 -18.35 -22.11
C GLY A 201 -9.33 -19.32 -22.62
N ALA A 202 -8.07 -18.90 -22.68
CA ALA A 202 -6.97 -19.79 -23.01
C ALA A 202 -6.63 -20.72 -21.85
N ARG A 203 -6.25 -21.95 -22.15
CA ARG A 203 -5.84 -22.96 -21.15
C ARG A 203 -4.37 -22.86 -20.76
N ASN A 204 -3.56 -22.26 -21.61
CA ASN A 204 -2.12 -22.03 -21.39
C ASN A 204 -1.61 -20.81 -22.14
N MET A 205 -0.39 -20.38 -21.81
CA MET A 205 0.24 -19.20 -22.43
C MET A 205 0.39 -19.33 -23.94
N SER A 206 0.73 -20.51 -24.46
CA SER A 206 0.86 -20.74 -25.91
C SER A 206 -0.47 -20.49 -26.63
N GLU A 207 -1.57 -21.01 -26.09
CA GLU A 207 -2.91 -20.79 -26.65
C GLU A 207 -3.32 -19.32 -26.59
N CYS A 208 -3.05 -18.63 -25.48
CA CYS A 208 -3.33 -17.20 -25.32
C CYS A 208 -2.61 -16.36 -26.38
N LEU A 209 -1.31 -16.55 -26.53
CA LEU A 209 -0.53 -15.83 -27.52
C LEU A 209 -0.94 -16.20 -28.96
N ARG A 210 -1.31 -17.46 -29.21
CA ARG A 210 -1.82 -17.91 -30.52
C ARG A 210 -3.15 -17.24 -30.88
N LEU A 211 -4.05 -17.08 -29.92
CA LEU A 211 -5.33 -16.37 -30.12
C LEU A 211 -5.05 -14.90 -30.48
N GLN A 212 -4.17 -14.23 -29.76
CA GLN A 212 -3.79 -12.84 -30.05
C GLN A 212 -3.10 -12.70 -31.42
N LEU A 213 -2.29 -13.68 -31.84
CA LEU A 213 -1.69 -13.67 -33.18
C LEU A 213 -2.71 -13.89 -34.33
N ARG A 214 -3.95 -14.23 -34.04
CA ARG A 214 -5.06 -14.34 -34.99
C ARG A 214 -5.97 -13.13 -34.98
N ASP A 215 -5.80 -12.24 -34.01
CA ASP A 215 -6.60 -11.04 -33.86
C ASP A 215 -6.37 -10.08 -35.05
N PRO A 216 -7.42 -9.60 -35.73
CA PRO A 216 -7.31 -8.64 -36.82
C PRO A 216 -6.72 -7.28 -36.38
N ASP A 217 -6.83 -6.91 -35.11
CA ASP A 217 -6.23 -5.68 -34.58
C ASP A 217 -4.70 -5.73 -34.56
N LEU A 218 -4.12 -6.92 -34.62
CA LEU A 218 -2.67 -7.11 -34.73
C LEU A 218 -2.09 -6.46 -36.01
N ASP A 219 -2.86 -6.41 -37.09
CA ASP A 219 -2.44 -5.82 -38.38
C ASP A 219 -2.13 -4.32 -38.28
N ARG A 220 -2.56 -3.66 -37.18
CA ARG A 220 -2.21 -2.28 -36.88
C ARG A 220 -0.73 -2.12 -36.46
N LEU A 221 -0.10 -3.20 -36.03
CA LEU A 221 1.31 -3.18 -35.65
C LEU A 221 2.20 -3.27 -36.88
N PRO A 222 3.23 -2.40 -37.02
CA PRO A 222 4.12 -2.39 -38.21
C PRO A 222 4.88 -3.71 -38.37
N GLU A 223 5.21 -4.41 -37.28
CA GLU A 223 5.91 -5.68 -37.29
C GLU A 223 5.02 -6.85 -37.74
N ALA A 224 3.71 -6.75 -37.59
CA ALA A 224 2.77 -7.77 -38.06
C ALA A 224 2.52 -7.73 -39.56
N ARG A 225 2.94 -6.64 -40.24
CA ARG A 225 2.82 -6.48 -41.70
C ARG A 225 3.74 -7.40 -42.47
N ASP A 226 4.83 -7.92 -41.87
CA ASP A 226 5.67 -8.91 -42.48
C ASP A 226 5.10 -10.32 -42.30
N PRO A 227 4.54 -10.95 -43.33
CA PRO A 227 3.90 -12.25 -43.21
C PRO A 227 4.89 -13.35 -42.81
N GLN A 228 6.19 -13.16 -43.09
CA GLN A 228 7.23 -14.12 -42.73
C GLN A 228 7.59 -14.01 -41.23
N ALA A 229 7.66 -12.80 -40.70
CA ALA A 229 7.84 -12.57 -39.27
C ALA A 229 6.64 -13.13 -38.45
N LEU A 230 5.42 -12.93 -38.94
CA LEU A 230 4.21 -13.48 -38.33
C LEU A 230 4.19 -15.02 -38.33
N ALA A 231 4.60 -15.65 -39.48
CA ALA A 231 4.72 -17.10 -39.55
C ALA A 231 5.77 -17.65 -38.58
N CYS A 232 6.94 -16.99 -38.48
CA CYS A 232 7.95 -17.34 -37.48
C CYS A 232 7.43 -17.18 -36.04
N ALA A 233 6.71 -16.10 -35.74
CA ALA A 233 6.13 -15.87 -34.43
C ALA A 233 5.13 -16.98 -34.06
N ARG A 234 4.29 -17.42 -34.97
CA ARG A 234 3.32 -18.53 -34.73
C ARG A 234 4.06 -19.84 -34.43
N ILE A 235 5.08 -20.21 -35.18
CA ILE A 235 5.86 -21.45 -34.93
C ILE A 235 6.57 -21.34 -33.56
N ILE A 236 7.12 -20.18 -33.21
CA ILE A 236 7.77 -19.97 -31.90
C ILE A 236 6.77 -20.17 -30.76
N VAL A 237 5.58 -19.61 -30.89
CA VAL A 237 4.53 -19.68 -29.85
C VAL A 237 4.00 -21.11 -29.71
N ASP A 238 3.84 -21.85 -30.80
CA ASP A 238 3.28 -23.20 -30.77
C ASP A 238 4.29 -24.24 -30.26
N GLU A 239 5.57 -24.20 -30.70
CA GLU A 239 6.52 -25.26 -30.45
C GLU A 239 7.78 -24.87 -29.66
N HIS A 240 8.18 -23.60 -29.72
CA HIS A 240 9.50 -23.16 -29.26
C HIS A 240 9.48 -22.06 -28.20
N LEU A 241 8.34 -21.88 -27.50
CA LEU A 241 8.20 -20.83 -26.48
C LEU A 241 9.23 -20.98 -25.34
N THR A 242 9.57 -22.22 -24.98
CA THR A 242 10.59 -22.53 -23.95
C THR A 242 11.99 -22.10 -24.36
N LEU A 243 12.34 -22.26 -25.64
CA LEU A 243 13.62 -21.83 -26.18
C LEU A 243 13.71 -20.30 -26.24
N LEU A 244 12.61 -19.64 -26.55
CA LEU A 244 12.53 -18.17 -26.51
C LEU A 244 12.69 -17.67 -25.06
N GLY A 245 12.05 -18.30 -24.09
CA GLY A 245 12.20 -18.00 -22.67
C GLY A 245 13.62 -18.20 -22.15
N ALA A 246 14.30 -19.26 -22.60
CA ALA A 246 15.70 -19.51 -22.30
C ALA A 246 16.68 -18.60 -23.09
N ARG A 247 16.18 -17.78 -24.03
CA ARG A 247 16.97 -16.93 -24.93
C ARG A 247 18.03 -17.69 -25.74
N ASP A 248 17.74 -18.96 -26.10
CA ASP A 248 18.61 -19.75 -26.93
C ASP A 248 18.32 -19.46 -28.42
N TYR A 249 18.76 -18.31 -28.87
CA TYR A 249 18.52 -17.83 -30.23
C TYR A 249 19.24 -18.66 -31.30
N ALA A 250 20.37 -19.29 -30.93
CA ALA A 250 21.11 -20.13 -31.84
C ALA A 250 20.31 -21.39 -32.23
N ARG A 251 19.66 -22.02 -31.26
CA ARG A 251 18.75 -23.16 -31.50
C ARG A 251 17.50 -22.74 -32.22
N LEU A 252 16.88 -21.60 -31.80
CA LEU A 252 15.71 -21.06 -32.47
C LEU A 252 15.94 -20.79 -33.93
N ARG A 253 17.06 -20.13 -34.31
CA ARG A 253 17.42 -19.87 -35.69
C ARG A 253 17.58 -21.16 -36.48
N LYS A 254 18.22 -22.19 -35.89
CA LYS A 254 18.40 -23.48 -36.56
C LYS A 254 17.06 -24.22 -36.72
N ALA A 255 16.15 -24.13 -35.75
CA ALA A 255 14.83 -24.78 -35.80
C ALA A 255 13.92 -24.10 -36.84
N LEU A 256 13.92 -22.77 -36.89
CA LEU A 256 13.06 -21.97 -37.77
C LEU A 256 13.64 -21.81 -39.19
N GLY A 257 14.95 -21.99 -39.36
CA GLY A 257 15.63 -21.73 -40.67
C GLY A 257 15.52 -20.27 -41.13
N CYS A 258 15.34 -19.33 -40.21
CA CYS A 258 15.14 -17.92 -40.53
C CYS A 258 16.40 -17.08 -40.26
N ASP A 259 16.43 -15.89 -40.86
CA ASP A 259 17.48 -14.89 -40.68
C ASP A 259 17.35 -14.15 -39.36
N ASP A 260 18.45 -13.56 -38.86
CA ASP A 260 18.49 -12.85 -37.60
C ASP A 260 17.51 -11.66 -37.54
N ASP A 261 17.31 -10.95 -38.67
CA ASP A 261 16.39 -9.80 -38.74
C ASP A 261 14.94 -10.24 -38.60
N ARG A 262 14.57 -11.38 -39.22
CA ARG A 262 13.23 -11.96 -39.08
C ARG A 262 12.98 -12.49 -37.67
N LEU A 263 13.99 -13.08 -37.05
CA LEU A 263 13.90 -13.55 -35.67
C LEU A 263 13.69 -12.36 -34.69
N ARG A 264 14.40 -11.23 -34.91
CA ARG A 264 14.19 -10.00 -34.14
C ARG A 264 12.76 -9.44 -34.32
N ALA A 265 12.27 -9.42 -35.59
CA ALA A 265 10.91 -8.96 -35.86
C ALA A 265 9.87 -9.85 -35.19
N ALA A 266 10.00 -11.18 -35.28
CA ALA A 266 9.11 -12.13 -34.59
C ALA A 266 9.17 -11.99 -33.05
N GLN A 267 10.37 -11.81 -32.50
CA GLN A 267 10.55 -11.57 -31.07
C GLN A 267 9.91 -10.24 -30.61
N SER A 268 10.09 -9.16 -31.39
CA SER A 268 9.49 -7.86 -31.06
C SER A 268 7.98 -7.94 -31.08
N LEU A 269 7.41 -8.70 -32.05
CA LEU A 269 5.98 -8.96 -32.12
C LEU A 269 5.48 -9.71 -30.88
N ILE A 270 6.11 -10.83 -30.49
CA ILE A 270 5.73 -11.62 -29.33
C ILE A 270 5.84 -10.82 -28.04
N ARG A 271 6.84 -9.94 -27.91
CA ARG A 271 7.00 -9.06 -26.73
C ARG A 271 5.90 -8.02 -26.55
N ARG A 272 5.18 -7.67 -27.61
CA ARG A 272 4.05 -6.73 -27.58
C ARG A 272 2.74 -7.40 -27.23
N LEU A 273 2.65 -8.73 -27.35
CA LEU A 273 1.49 -9.48 -26.93
C LEU A 273 1.37 -9.47 -25.42
N ASP A 274 0.13 -9.56 -24.94
CA ASP A 274 -0.18 -9.55 -23.52
C ASP A 274 -0.36 -10.98 -22.98
N PRO A 275 0.57 -11.50 -22.19
CA PRO A 275 0.45 -12.84 -21.62
C PRO A 275 -0.60 -12.95 -20.53
N ARG A 276 -1.19 -11.84 -20.08
CA ARG A 276 -2.21 -11.78 -19.02
C ARG A 276 -3.32 -10.81 -19.38
N PRO A 277 -4.21 -11.19 -20.31
CA PRO A 277 -5.23 -10.27 -20.82
C PRO A 277 -6.18 -9.77 -19.73
N GLY A 278 -6.46 -10.57 -18.69
CA GLY A 278 -7.29 -10.19 -17.56
C GLY A 278 -6.69 -9.15 -16.62
N ALA A 279 -5.36 -9.01 -16.61
CA ALA A 279 -4.66 -8.12 -15.68
C ALA A 279 -5.05 -6.64 -15.83
N ARG A 280 -5.57 -6.21 -16.99
CA ARG A 280 -6.05 -4.84 -17.22
C ARG A 280 -7.32 -4.53 -16.41
N TYR A 281 -8.11 -5.54 -16.09
CA TYR A 281 -9.36 -5.45 -15.33
C TYR A 281 -9.17 -5.81 -13.85
N SER A 282 -8.07 -6.48 -13.53
CA SER A 282 -7.64 -6.74 -12.16
C SER A 282 -7.01 -5.46 -11.61
N SER A 283 -7.82 -4.64 -10.96
CA SER A 283 -7.30 -3.54 -10.15
C SER A 283 -6.81 -4.17 -8.84
N PRO A 284 -5.51 -4.38 -8.63
CA PRO A 284 -5.06 -4.79 -7.32
C PRO A 284 -5.53 -3.71 -6.36
N ALA A 285 -6.37 -4.07 -5.40
CA ALA A 285 -6.68 -3.17 -4.30
C ALA A 285 -5.32 -2.73 -3.73
N ALA A 286 -4.92 -1.51 -4.03
CA ALA A 286 -3.68 -0.98 -3.50
C ALA A 286 -3.91 -0.85 -2.00
N ASP A 287 -3.24 -1.68 -1.20
CA ASP A 287 -3.22 -1.54 0.24
C ASP A 287 -2.51 -0.21 0.57
N TYR A 288 -3.30 0.83 0.78
CA TYR A 288 -2.78 2.11 1.20
C TYR A 288 -2.36 2.02 2.65
N VAL A 289 -1.06 2.15 2.88
CA VAL A 289 -0.50 2.19 4.23
C VAL A 289 -0.49 3.62 4.72
N VAL A 290 -1.23 3.90 5.80
CA VAL A 290 -1.17 5.21 6.48
C VAL A 290 0.15 5.29 7.26
N PRO A 291 1.00 6.31 7.00
CA PRO A 291 2.28 6.45 7.69
C PRO A 291 2.08 6.95 9.11
N ASP A 292 2.82 6.37 10.07
CA ASP A 292 2.87 6.82 11.47
C ASP A 292 3.63 8.15 11.62
N VAL A 293 4.65 8.35 10.79
CA VAL A 293 5.56 9.50 10.85
C VAL A 293 5.74 10.12 9.47
N VAL A 294 5.74 11.44 9.41
CA VAL A 294 6.00 12.22 8.20
C VAL A 294 7.35 12.95 8.35
N VAL A 295 8.25 12.76 7.39
CA VAL A 295 9.54 13.45 7.35
C VAL A 295 9.45 14.66 6.45
N ARG A 296 9.73 15.84 7.02
CA ARG A 296 9.74 17.11 6.30
C ARG A 296 11.05 17.86 6.54
N LYS A 297 11.48 18.61 5.54
CA LYS A 297 12.63 19.50 5.65
C LYS A 297 12.18 20.84 6.26
N VAL A 298 12.66 21.15 7.46
CA VAL A 298 12.38 22.40 8.15
C VAL A 298 13.68 23.21 8.16
N GLY A 299 13.72 24.26 7.32
CA GLY A 299 14.98 24.98 7.06
C GLY A 299 16.02 24.07 6.39
N ASN A 300 17.15 23.84 7.06
CA ASN A 300 18.22 22.97 6.55
C ASN A 300 18.29 21.60 7.25
N GLN A 301 17.33 21.28 8.11
CA GLN A 301 17.30 20.02 8.87
C GLN A 301 16.08 19.18 8.51
N TRP A 302 16.26 17.87 8.48
CA TRP A 302 15.18 16.93 8.36
C TRP A 302 14.55 16.66 9.73
N ARG A 303 13.22 16.73 9.83
CA ARG A 303 12.49 16.47 11.06
C ARG A 303 11.42 15.40 10.83
N ALA A 304 11.31 14.51 11.80
CA ALA A 304 10.27 13.50 11.89
C ALA A 304 9.11 14.06 12.73
N ILE A 305 7.92 14.14 12.15
CA ILE A 305 6.69 14.65 12.77
C ILE A 305 5.69 13.50 12.80
N LEU A 306 5.02 13.28 13.94
CA LEU A 306 3.95 12.30 14.02
C LEU A 306 2.79 12.69 13.10
N ASN A 307 2.18 11.68 12.47
CA ASN A 307 0.95 11.89 11.72
C ASN A 307 -0.23 12.02 12.70
N SER A 308 -0.91 13.16 12.67
CA SER A 308 -2.05 13.44 13.54
C SER A 308 -3.24 12.51 13.30
N GLU A 309 -3.37 11.95 12.09
CA GLU A 309 -4.43 11.01 11.72
C GLU A 309 -4.20 9.61 12.31
N ALA A 310 -2.92 9.23 12.49
CA ALA A 310 -2.54 7.93 13.06
C ALA A 310 -2.55 7.90 14.60
N VAL A 311 -2.66 9.07 15.25
CA VAL A 311 -2.64 9.19 16.72
C VAL A 311 -4.06 9.28 17.26
N PRO A 312 -4.56 8.25 17.96
CA PRO A 312 -5.90 8.29 18.56
C PRO A 312 -5.95 9.34 19.69
N ARG A 313 -6.91 10.24 19.61
CA ARG A 313 -7.15 11.27 20.64
C ARG A 313 -8.07 10.69 21.72
N LEU A 314 -7.50 10.28 22.83
CA LEU A 314 -8.21 9.71 23.95
C LEU A 314 -8.26 10.70 25.12
N ARG A 315 -9.42 10.79 25.76
CA ARG A 315 -9.61 11.57 26.99
C ARG A 315 -10.41 10.80 28.03
N VAL A 316 -10.28 11.21 29.26
CA VAL A 316 -11.12 10.71 30.38
C VAL A 316 -12.33 11.60 30.49
N ASN A 317 -13.51 11.01 30.57
CA ASN A 317 -14.74 11.76 30.83
C ASN A 317 -14.63 12.53 32.15
N GLN A 318 -14.65 13.87 32.04
CA GLN A 318 -14.42 14.76 33.17
C GLN A 318 -15.59 14.74 34.20
N LEU A 319 -16.83 14.53 33.74
CA LEU A 319 -18.01 14.49 34.62
C LEU A 319 -17.92 13.30 35.59
N TYR A 320 -17.66 12.11 35.06
CA TYR A 320 -17.49 10.92 35.92
C TYR A 320 -16.23 11.04 36.79
N ALA A 321 -15.15 11.63 36.30
CA ALA A 321 -13.95 11.85 37.12
C ALA A 321 -14.19 12.85 38.28
N GLN A 322 -15.07 13.85 38.11
CA GLN A 322 -15.47 14.79 39.15
C GLN A 322 -16.41 14.15 40.18
N ILE A 323 -17.40 13.37 39.73
CA ILE A 323 -18.32 12.64 40.60
C ILE A 323 -17.54 11.68 41.52
N LEU A 324 -16.57 10.93 40.95
CA LEU A 324 -15.71 10.04 41.74
C LEU A 324 -14.77 10.75 42.71
N LYS A 325 -14.44 12.03 42.45
CA LYS A 325 -13.70 12.87 43.42
C LYS A 325 -14.55 13.42 44.52
N SER A 326 -15.84 13.77 44.25
CA SER A 326 -16.78 14.33 45.22
C SER A 326 -17.36 13.27 46.17
N GLU A 327 -17.67 12.10 45.62
CA GLU A 327 -18.06 10.95 46.44
C GLU A 327 -16.78 10.25 46.91
N ARG A 328 -16.66 10.03 48.24
CA ARG A 328 -15.48 9.37 48.82
C ARG A 328 -15.18 8.10 48.04
N ALA A 329 -13.95 7.98 47.49
CA ALA A 329 -13.47 6.90 46.62
C ALA A 329 -13.71 5.47 47.15
N SER A 330 -14.14 5.33 48.39
CA SER A 330 -14.51 4.07 49.07
C SER A 330 -15.90 3.54 48.68
N ALA A 331 -16.76 4.33 48.02
CA ALA A 331 -18.12 3.89 47.70
C ALA A 331 -18.18 3.01 46.41
N HIS A 332 -17.24 3.20 45.47
CA HIS A 332 -17.25 2.47 44.20
C HIS A 332 -15.84 2.01 43.78
N PRO A 333 -15.31 0.93 44.39
CA PRO A 333 -13.94 0.46 44.10
C PRO A 333 -13.75 0.03 42.64
N GLY A 334 -14.79 -0.47 41.97
CA GLY A 334 -14.75 -0.85 40.57
C GLY A 334 -14.51 0.33 39.60
N LEU A 335 -15.24 1.45 39.80
CA LEU A 335 -15.09 2.66 38.97
C LEU A 335 -13.74 3.35 39.22
N SER A 336 -13.20 3.29 40.43
CA SER A 336 -11.88 3.85 40.73
C SER A 336 -10.76 3.07 39.99
N SER A 337 -10.87 1.74 39.91
CA SER A 337 -9.92 0.92 39.14
C SER A 337 -10.02 1.19 37.65
N GLN A 338 -11.23 1.31 37.09
CA GLN A 338 -11.43 1.67 35.68
C GLN A 338 -10.86 3.06 35.34
N LEU A 339 -10.99 4.04 36.27
CA LEU A 339 -10.38 5.36 36.10
C LEU A 339 -8.83 5.29 36.07
N GLN A 340 -8.24 4.47 36.91
CA GLN A 340 -6.80 4.27 36.92
C GLN A 340 -6.34 3.58 35.63
N GLU A 341 -7.08 2.59 35.19
CA GLU A 341 -6.81 1.87 33.91
C GLU A 341 -6.92 2.80 32.70
N ALA A 342 -7.97 3.63 32.63
CA ALA A 342 -8.15 4.64 31.59
C ALA A 342 -6.96 5.63 31.54
N ARG A 343 -6.53 6.16 32.68
CA ARG A 343 -5.37 7.06 32.75
C ARG A 343 -4.06 6.36 32.40
N TRP A 344 -3.92 5.11 32.80
CA TRP A 344 -2.75 4.31 32.48
C TRP A 344 -2.68 4.05 30.97
N LEU A 345 -3.80 3.69 30.32
CA LEU A 345 -3.87 3.47 28.88
C LEU A 345 -3.49 4.73 28.09
N ILE A 346 -4.11 5.88 28.41
CA ILE A 346 -3.79 7.16 27.75
C ILE A 346 -2.29 7.47 27.84
N ARG A 347 -1.71 7.30 29.03
CA ARG A 347 -0.28 7.55 29.25
C ARG A 347 0.60 6.58 28.42
N ASN A 348 0.23 5.30 28.34
CA ASN A 348 0.99 4.33 27.55
C ASN A 348 0.89 4.59 26.05
N VAL A 349 -0.30 4.97 25.55
CA VAL A 349 -0.50 5.36 24.16
C VAL A 349 0.35 6.59 23.83
N GLN A 350 0.33 7.62 24.65
CA GLN A 350 1.19 8.81 24.48
C GLN A 350 2.68 8.44 24.50
N GLN A 351 3.13 7.65 25.46
CA GLN A 351 4.51 7.20 25.57
C GLN A 351 4.94 6.37 24.35
N ARG A 352 4.04 5.57 23.77
CA ARG A 352 4.30 4.84 22.53
C ARG A 352 4.62 5.80 21.38
N PHE A 353 3.77 6.79 21.12
CA PHE A 353 3.96 7.74 20.04
C PHE A 353 5.19 8.63 20.25
N ASP A 354 5.46 9.08 21.47
CA ASP A 354 6.70 9.79 21.82
C ASP A 354 7.93 8.94 21.52
N THR A 355 7.88 7.64 21.82
CA THR A 355 8.99 6.71 21.54
C THR A 355 9.17 6.52 20.04
N ILE A 356 8.08 6.35 19.27
CA ILE A 356 8.11 6.24 17.81
C ILE A 356 8.75 7.50 17.20
N GLN A 357 8.32 8.68 17.64
CA GLN A 357 8.85 9.96 17.17
C GLN A 357 10.35 10.11 17.44
N ARG A 358 10.79 9.81 18.67
CA ARG A 358 12.21 9.87 19.06
C ARG A 358 13.06 8.90 18.24
N VAL A 359 12.57 7.68 18.02
CA VAL A 359 13.27 6.66 17.22
C VAL A 359 13.33 7.10 15.76
N ALA A 360 12.21 7.56 15.18
CA ALA A 360 12.17 8.06 13.82
C ALA A 360 13.10 9.27 13.62
N GLN A 361 13.14 10.21 14.56
CA GLN A 361 14.04 11.36 14.52
C GLN A 361 15.52 10.93 14.54
N ALA A 362 15.88 9.98 15.39
CA ALA A 362 17.25 9.45 15.47
C ALA A 362 17.66 8.73 14.17
N ILE A 363 16.73 8.00 13.53
CA ILE A 363 16.97 7.38 12.22
C ILE A 363 17.19 8.47 11.15
N VAL A 364 16.34 9.49 11.09
CA VAL A 364 16.42 10.61 10.13
C VAL A 364 17.76 11.35 10.24
N GLU A 365 18.23 11.59 11.45
CA GLU A 365 19.51 12.25 11.70
C GLU A 365 20.70 11.42 11.21
N ARG A 366 20.64 10.09 11.33
CA ARG A 366 21.70 9.18 10.86
C ARG A 366 21.63 8.95 9.35
N GLN A 367 20.42 8.95 8.77
CA GLN A 367 20.16 8.67 7.35
C GLN A 367 20.01 9.93 6.49
N HIS A 368 20.68 11.01 6.86
CA HIS A 368 20.66 12.27 6.11
C HIS A 368 21.08 12.10 4.64
N GLY A 369 22.05 11.22 4.38
CA GLY A 369 22.50 10.89 3.02
C GLY A 369 21.39 10.24 2.19
N PHE A 370 20.64 9.30 2.77
CA PHE A 370 19.51 8.64 2.13
C PHE A 370 18.43 9.65 1.71
N LEU A 371 18.07 10.57 2.60
CA LEU A 371 17.01 11.56 2.32
C LEU A 371 17.37 12.55 1.21
N ASN A 372 18.66 12.78 0.96
CA ASN A 372 19.14 13.71 -0.08
C ASN A 372 19.48 12.99 -1.40
N HIS A 373 20.04 11.79 -1.36
CA HIS A 373 20.63 11.10 -2.52
C HIS A 373 20.03 9.71 -2.78
N GLY A 374 19.03 9.31 -2.00
CA GLY A 374 18.35 8.03 -2.18
C GLY A 374 19.13 6.83 -1.60
N GLU A 375 18.73 5.63 -2.03
CA GLU A 375 19.21 4.35 -1.51
C GLU A 375 20.72 4.15 -1.61
N VAL A 376 21.36 4.73 -2.61
CA VAL A 376 22.82 4.64 -2.85
C VAL A 376 23.63 5.25 -1.70
N ALA A 377 23.12 6.34 -1.11
CA ALA A 377 23.80 7.04 -0.01
C ALA A 377 23.33 6.58 1.38
N MET A 378 22.66 5.44 1.46
CA MET A 378 22.19 4.87 2.72
C MET A 378 23.34 4.40 3.58
N ARG A 379 23.44 4.92 4.81
CA ARG A 379 24.43 4.49 5.80
C ARG A 379 23.96 3.21 6.51
N PRO A 380 24.85 2.26 6.81
CA PRO A 380 24.52 1.11 7.63
C PRO A 380 24.16 1.59 9.03
N LEU A 381 23.05 1.08 9.59
CA LEU A 381 22.54 1.43 10.90
C LEU A 381 22.20 0.16 11.65
N VAL A 382 22.66 0.05 12.90
CA VAL A 382 22.40 -1.08 13.77
C VAL A 382 21.44 -0.66 14.88
N LEU A 383 20.53 -1.57 15.28
CA LEU A 383 19.55 -1.30 16.35
C LEU A 383 20.22 -0.81 17.65
N ARG A 384 21.36 -1.39 18.00
CA ARG A 384 22.13 -1.05 19.19
C ARG A 384 22.59 0.41 19.19
N GLU A 385 22.98 0.95 18.04
CA GLU A 385 23.46 2.33 17.94
C GLU A 385 22.35 3.36 18.28
N ILE A 386 21.13 3.10 17.82
CA ILE A 386 19.97 3.93 18.17
C ILE A 386 19.57 3.70 19.63
N ALA A 387 19.65 2.46 20.11
CA ALA A 387 19.36 2.12 21.49
C ALA A 387 20.27 2.88 22.46
N ASP A 388 21.58 2.89 22.20
CA ASP A 388 22.59 3.61 22.99
C ASP A 388 22.36 5.14 22.94
N THR A 389 21.98 5.69 21.76
CA THR A 389 21.70 7.13 21.59
C THR A 389 20.48 7.58 22.39
N LEU A 390 19.43 6.75 22.45
CA LEU A 390 18.16 7.08 23.12
C LEU A 390 18.09 6.60 24.58
N GLY A 391 19.07 5.83 25.06
CA GLY A 391 19.07 5.21 26.39
C GLY A 391 17.99 4.14 26.54
N LEU A 392 17.63 3.43 25.45
CA LEU A 392 16.63 2.38 25.42
C LEU A 392 17.26 1.01 25.16
N HIS A 393 16.53 -0.06 25.47
CA HIS A 393 16.98 -1.41 25.15
C HIS A 393 16.78 -1.71 23.67
N GLU A 394 17.69 -2.47 23.05
CA GLU A 394 17.64 -2.87 21.64
C GLU A 394 16.32 -3.54 21.25
N SER A 395 15.78 -4.40 22.14
CA SER A 395 14.49 -5.04 21.92
C SER A 395 13.31 -4.05 21.81
N THR A 396 13.38 -2.91 22.51
CA THR A 396 12.37 -1.85 22.42
C THR A 396 12.42 -1.19 21.05
N ILE A 397 13.62 -0.86 20.56
CA ILE A 397 13.81 -0.30 19.22
C ILE A 397 13.28 -1.26 18.15
N SER A 398 13.62 -2.55 18.23
CA SER A 398 13.14 -3.57 17.31
C SER A 398 11.60 -3.66 17.27
N ARG A 399 10.93 -3.58 18.43
CA ARG A 399 9.44 -3.60 18.52
C ARG A 399 8.81 -2.34 17.95
N VAL A 400 9.41 -1.19 18.22
CA VAL A 400 8.89 0.11 17.75
C VAL A 400 9.08 0.28 16.24
N THR A 401 10.07 -0.36 15.63
CA THR A 401 10.37 -0.22 14.19
C THR A 401 9.65 -1.22 13.29
N THR A 402 9.08 -2.30 13.86
CA THR A 402 8.35 -3.31 13.09
C THR A 402 6.91 -2.81 12.81
N GLN A 403 6.46 -2.96 11.56
CA GLN A 403 5.13 -2.52 11.09
C GLN A 403 4.81 -1.04 11.37
N LYS A 404 5.83 -0.20 11.35
CA LYS A 404 5.68 1.26 11.46
C LYS A 404 6.28 1.91 10.24
N TYR A 405 5.53 2.83 9.65
CA TYR A 405 5.84 3.43 8.37
C TYR A 405 6.18 4.91 8.50
N MET A 406 7.14 5.33 7.72
CA MET A 406 7.61 6.70 7.64
C MET A 406 7.45 7.20 6.21
N LEU A 407 6.69 8.28 6.02
CA LEU A 407 6.58 8.98 4.74
C LEU A 407 7.77 9.91 4.57
N THR A 408 8.54 9.69 3.51
CA THR A 408 9.65 10.54 3.10
C THR A 408 9.39 11.14 1.72
N PRO A 409 10.11 12.16 1.27
CA PRO A 409 9.98 12.67 -0.10
C PRO A 409 10.28 11.64 -1.20
N LEU A 410 10.98 10.56 -0.87
CA LEU A 410 11.32 9.45 -1.78
C LEU A 410 10.27 8.32 -1.79
N GLY A 411 9.28 8.37 -0.90
CA GLY A 411 8.25 7.36 -0.73
C GLY A 411 8.03 6.95 0.71
N THR A 412 7.13 6.00 0.91
CA THR A 412 6.81 5.42 2.22
C THR A 412 7.70 4.22 2.50
N PHE A 413 8.39 4.23 3.64
CA PHE A 413 9.30 3.15 4.06
C PHE A 413 8.96 2.68 5.46
N GLU A 414 9.07 1.37 5.71
CA GLU A 414 9.03 0.84 7.07
C GLU A 414 10.27 1.31 7.85
N LEU A 415 10.11 1.68 9.14
CA LEU A 415 11.25 2.09 9.97
C LEU A 415 12.34 1.03 10.05
N LYS A 416 11.94 -0.25 10.00
CA LYS A 416 12.85 -1.39 9.99
C LYS A 416 13.74 -1.44 8.74
N TYR A 417 13.32 -0.87 7.61
CA TYR A 417 14.09 -0.83 6.35
C TYR A 417 15.47 -0.17 6.51
N PHE A 418 15.60 0.80 7.41
CA PHE A 418 16.84 1.53 7.66
C PHE A 418 17.88 0.74 8.46
N PHE A 419 17.47 -0.37 9.07
CA PHE A 419 18.38 -1.26 9.82
C PHE A 419 18.82 -2.41 8.93
N GLY A 420 20.09 -2.49 8.65
CA GLY A 420 20.66 -3.49 7.75
C GLY A 420 22.04 -3.95 8.16
N SER A 421 22.47 -5.08 7.60
CA SER A 421 23.82 -5.56 7.74
C SER A 421 24.80 -4.63 7.01
N HIS A 422 25.97 -4.43 7.59
CA HIS A 422 27.06 -3.68 6.98
C HIS A 422 28.03 -4.61 6.25
N VAL A 423 28.64 -4.09 5.20
CA VAL A 423 29.75 -4.71 4.48
C VAL A 423 30.95 -3.78 4.63
N ALA A 424 32.11 -4.34 4.99
CA ALA A 424 33.34 -3.56 5.16
C ALA A 424 33.79 -2.99 3.80
N THR A 425 34.29 -1.74 3.83
CA THR A 425 34.91 -1.08 2.67
C THR A 425 36.43 -1.03 2.86
N GLU A 426 37.21 -0.95 1.78
CA GLU A 426 38.68 -0.85 1.83
C GLU A 426 39.18 0.38 2.60
N THR A 427 38.41 1.46 2.55
CA THR A 427 38.73 2.73 3.25
C THR A 427 38.40 2.71 4.74
N GLY A 428 38.10 1.53 5.33
CA GLY A 428 37.73 1.40 6.73
C GLY A 428 36.31 1.86 7.09
N GLY A 429 35.50 2.19 6.10
CA GLY A 429 34.08 2.50 6.25
C GLY A 429 33.21 1.25 6.22
N ALA A 430 31.91 1.45 6.35
CA ALA A 430 30.91 0.39 6.19
C ALA A 430 29.85 0.83 5.16
N ALA A 431 29.55 -0.01 4.18
CA ALA A 431 28.47 0.21 3.22
C ALA A 431 27.23 -0.61 3.61
N SER A 432 26.06 -0.03 3.45
CA SER A 432 24.79 -0.74 3.69
C SER A 432 24.56 -1.78 2.58
N SER A 433 24.05 -2.95 2.94
CA SER A 433 23.64 -3.97 1.97
C SER A 433 22.56 -3.45 1.00
N THR A 434 21.75 -2.50 1.41
CA THR A 434 20.75 -1.81 0.58
C THR A 434 21.41 -0.88 -0.43
N ALA A 435 22.43 -0.10 -0.01
CA ALA A 435 23.19 0.75 -0.92
C ALA A 435 23.91 -0.09 -2.00
N ILE A 436 24.49 -1.22 -1.64
CA ILE A 436 25.14 -2.13 -2.61
C ILE A 436 24.09 -2.67 -3.62
N ARG A 437 22.91 -3.05 -3.15
CA ARG A 437 21.83 -3.50 -4.04
C ARG A 437 21.36 -2.40 -4.99
N ALA A 438 21.24 -1.16 -4.50
CA ALA A 438 20.88 -0.01 -5.32
C ALA A 438 21.96 0.28 -6.38
N LEU A 439 23.24 0.21 -6.02
CA LEU A 439 24.36 0.34 -6.98
C LEU A 439 24.35 -0.76 -8.03
N ILE A 440 24.14 -2.02 -7.65
CA ILE A 440 24.03 -3.13 -8.62
C ILE A 440 22.86 -2.87 -9.57
N LYS A 441 21.70 -2.43 -9.07
CA LYS A 441 20.53 -2.08 -9.90
C LYS A 441 20.87 -0.95 -10.89
N GLN A 442 21.56 0.08 -10.43
CA GLN A 442 21.99 1.20 -11.26
C GLN A 442 22.99 0.77 -12.34
N LEU A 443 24.02 -0.01 -11.98
CA LEU A 443 25.01 -0.53 -12.94
C LEU A 443 24.36 -1.41 -14.02
N VAL A 444 23.41 -2.28 -13.60
CA VAL A 444 22.68 -3.14 -14.56
C VAL A 444 21.73 -2.32 -15.42
N SER A 445 21.11 -1.27 -14.91
CA SER A 445 20.24 -0.40 -15.73
C SER A 445 21.01 0.43 -16.76
N ALA A 446 22.30 0.69 -16.49
CA ALA A 446 23.20 1.44 -17.38
C ALA A 446 24.02 0.53 -18.33
N GLU A 447 23.85 -0.81 -18.25
CA GLU A 447 24.62 -1.74 -19.10
C GLU A 447 24.10 -1.74 -20.54
N GLU A 448 25.02 -2.05 -21.49
CA GLU A 448 24.66 -2.27 -22.88
C GLU A 448 24.00 -3.66 -23.04
N PRO A 449 22.81 -3.75 -23.66
CA PRO A 449 22.14 -5.03 -23.88
C PRO A 449 22.91 -6.07 -24.70
N THR A 450 23.84 -5.62 -25.53
CA THR A 450 24.68 -6.47 -26.37
C THR A 450 25.81 -7.15 -25.58
N GLN A 451 26.32 -6.46 -24.53
CA GLN A 451 27.41 -6.93 -23.68
C GLN A 451 27.09 -6.74 -22.20
N PRO A 452 26.15 -7.53 -21.65
CA PRO A 452 25.76 -7.38 -20.25
C PRO A 452 26.90 -7.73 -19.28
N LEU A 453 26.98 -6.98 -18.18
CA LEU A 453 28.04 -7.08 -17.18
C LEU A 453 27.99 -8.42 -16.43
N SER A 454 29.10 -9.12 -16.32
CA SER A 454 29.20 -10.33 -15.49
C SER A 454 29.27 -9.99 -14.00
N ASP A 455 28.87 -10.94 -13.13
CA ASP A 455 28.96 -10.76 -11.68
C ASP A 455 30.39 -10.45 -11.18
N SER A 456 31.43 -10.87 -11.92
CA SER A 456 32.83 -10.54 -11.65
C SER A 456 33.19 -9.10 -12.06
N GLN A 457 32.66 -8.61 -13.19
CA GLN A 457 32.84 -7.21 -13.59
C GLN A 457 32.08 -6.26 -12.68
N LEU A 458 30.86 -6.62 -12.26
CA LEU A 458 30.10 -5.86 -11.25
C LEU A 458 30.89 -5.78 -9.93
N ALA A 459 31.50 -6.88 -9.47
CA ALA A 459 32.35 -6.88 -8.27
C ALA A 459 33.57 -5.98 -8.41
N GLN A 460 34.20 -5.97 -9.60
CA GLN A 460 35.34 -5.09 -9.89
C GLN A 460 34.91 -3.61 -9.90
N MET A 461 33.83 -3.25 -10.56
CA MET A 461 33.32 -1.86 -10.60
C MET A 461 32.92 -1.36 -9.21
N LEU A 462 32.34 -2.22 -8.37
CA LEU A 462 32.09 -1.90 -6.96
C LEU A 462 33.39 -1.70 -6.18
N GLY A 463 34.45 -2.50 -6.47
CA GLY A 463 35.78 -2.34 -5.91
C GLY A 463 36.42 -0.99 -6.28
N GLU A 464 36.27 -0.53 -7.52
CA GLU A 464 36.71 0.79 -7.98
C GLU A 464 36.02 1.94 -7.22
N GLN A 465 34.78 1.72 -6.77
CA GLN A 465 34.04 2.64 -5.89
C GLN A 465 34.39 2.46 -4.40
N GLY A 466 35.39 1.63 -4.06
CA GLY A 466 35.85 1.40 -2.71
C GLY A 466 35.04 0.37 -1.92
N ILE A 467 34.12 -0.37 -2.54
CA ILE A 467 33.26 -1.37 -1.90
C ILE A 467 33.74 -2.77 -2.27
N VAL A 468 34.46 -3.45 -1.38
CA VAL A 468 34.97 -4.81 -1.64
C VAL A 468 33.89 -5.85 -1.38
N VAL A 469 33.37 -6.41 -2.47
CA VAL A 469 32.34 -7.44 -2.41
C VAL A 469 32.76 -8.66 -3.21
N ALA A 470 32.67 -9.85 -2.61
CA ALA A 470 32.94 -11.09 -3.33
C ALA A 470 31.88 -11.35 -4.43
N ARG A 471 32.32 -11.92 -5.57
CA ARG A 471 31.46 -12.32 -6.68
C ARG A 471 30.20 -13.09 -6.24
N ARG A 472 30.34 -14.02 -5.28
CA ARG A 472 29.21 -14.80 -4.75
C ARG A 472 28.18 -13.92 -4.04
N THR A 473 28.62 -12.88 -3.36
CA THR A 473 27.73 -11.92 -2.68
C THR A 473 27.01 -11.04 -3.70
N VAL A 474 27.69 -10.62 -4.77
CA VAL A 474 27.08 -9.89 -5.89
C VAL A 474 25.98 -10.75 -6.54
N ALA A 475 26.26 -12.03 -6.84
CA ALA A 475 25.29 -12.96 -7.38
C ALA A 475 24.05 -13.09 -6.46
N LYS A 476 24.25 -13.26 -5.14
CA LYS A 476 23.17 -13.31 -4.14
C LYS A 476 22.32 -12.02 -4.13
N TYR A 477 22.96 -10.85 -4.22
CA TYR A 477 22.22 -9.57 -4.25
C TYR A 477 21.47 -9.38 -5.58
N ARG A 478 22.07 -9.77 -6.70
CA ARG A 478 21.40 -9.76 -8.00
C ARG A 478 20.16 -10.65 -8.02
N GLU A 479 20.26 -11.87 -7.48
CA GLU A 479 19.13 -12.80 -7.36
C GLU A 479 18.05 -12.25 -6.45
N ALA A 480 18.40 -11.65 -5.31
CA ALA A 480 17.47 -10.98 -4.42
C ALA A 480 16.71 -9.81 -5.09
N LEU A 481 17.36 -9.14 -6.07
CA LEU A 481 16.73 -8.10 -6.91
C LEU A 481 15.93 -8.68 -8.09
N LYS A 482 15.82 -10.01 -8.23
CA LYS A 482 15.19 -10.71 -9.35
C LYS A 482 15.79 -10.35 -10.71
N ILE A 483 17.06 -9.93 -10.74
CA ILE A 483 17.80 -9.64 -11.96
C ILE A 483 18.36 -10.96 -12.53
N PRO A 484 18.05 -11.31 -13.79
CA PRO A 484 18.50 -12.56 -14.38
C PRO A 484 20.03 -12.58 -14.62
N PRO A 485 20.66 -13.76 -14.75
CA PRO A 485 22.08 -13.89 -15.07
C PRO A 485 22.42 -13.32 -16.45
N VAL A 486 23.70 -13.09 -16.71
CA VAL A 486 24.23 -12.52 -17.97
C VAL A 486 23.67 -13.20 -19.23
N SER A 487 23.57 -14.54 -19.22
CA SER A 487 23.04 -15.32 -20.35
C SER A 487 21.60 -14.94 -20.72
N LEU A 488 20.78 -14.60 -19.71
CA LEU A 488 19.39 -14.18 -19.90
C LEU A 488 19.21 -12.68 -20.10
N ARG A 489 20.27 -11.87 -19.96
CA ARG A 489 20.22 -10.41 -20.20
C ARG A 489 20.72 -10.02 -21.57
N LYS A 490 21.49 -10.88 -22.20
CA LYS A 490 22.05 -10.63 -23.54
C LYS A 490 20.92 -10.51 -24.58
N ALA A 491 20.88 -9.40 -25.29
CA ALA A 491 20.03 -9.20 -26.48
C ALA A 491 20.76 -9.65 -27.76
N ILE A 492 19.97 -9.90 -28.80
CA ILE A 492 20.50 -10.22 -30.15
C ILE A 492 20.95 -8.94 -30.82
#